data_9e47251b4afbb09ad60a2894f39c63de
#
_entry.id   9e47251b4afbb09ad60a2894f39c63de
#
_cell.length_a   1.000
_cell.length_b   1.000
_cell.length_c   1.000
_cell.angle_alpha   90.00
_cell.angle_beta   90.00
_cell.angle_gamma   90.00
#
_symmetry.space_group_name_H-M   'P 1'
#
loop_
_entity.id
_entity.type
_entity.pdbx_description
1 polymer ?
#
loop_
_entity_poly.entity_id
_entity_poly.type
_entity_poly.pdbx_seq_one_letter_code
_entity_poly.pdbx_strand_id
1 'polypeptide(L)'
;NNDIAIVPLLSGSGIRIKIIESMAMGRTVITTMVGAEGIQYSEYENIIIADSPAKMVEVICKIIKEPQEAERIGKNARKLVEDIYDNRKIIDRLLIFYDEIIMAKKEVTHIN
;
A
#
# COMPACT_ATOMS: atom_id res chain seq x y z
N ASN A 1 6.44 16.87 -4.08
CA ASN A 1 5.61 16.55 -5.22
C ASN A 1 4.22 16.11 -4.75
N ASN A 2 3.20 16.84 -5.16
CA ASN A 2 1.85 16.67 -4.66
C ASN A 2 0.97 15.84 -5.59
N ASP A 3 1.53 14.85 -6.22
CA ASP A 3 0.78 14.01 -7.11
C ASP A 3 -0.28 13.21 -6.37
N ILE A 4 -1.44 13.12 -6.96
CA ILE A 4 -2.55 12.33 -6.46
C ILE A 4 -2.59 11.06 -7.30
N ALA A 5 -2.62 9.91 -6.62
CA ALA A 5 -2.75 8.64 -7.30
C ALA A 5 -4.17 8.12 -7.10
N ILE A 6 -4.90 7.97 -8.19
CA ILE A 6 -6.24 7.42 -8.17
C ILE A 6 -6.14 5.95 -8.59
N VAL A 7 -6.51 5.06 -7.69
CA VAL A 7 -6.43 3.62 -7.94
C VAL A 7 -7.82 3.03 -7.81
N PRO A 8 -8.61 3.03 -8.88
CA PRO A 8 -9.93 2.43 -8.84
C PRO A 8 -9.80 0.90 -8.75
N LEU A 9 -10.78 0.28 -8.13
CA LEU A 9 -10.80 -1.16 -8.06
C LEU A 9 -11.21 -1.73 -9.42
N LEU A 10 -10.28 -2.35 -10.10
CA LEU A 10 -10.57 -3.05 -11.34
C LEU A 10 -10.57 -4.55 -11.15
N SER A 11 -9.61 -5.09 -10.45
CA SER A 11 -9.48 -6.48 -10.01
C SER A 11 -8.01 -6.86 -9.92
N GLY A 12 -7.73 -7.89 -9.13
CA GLY A 12 -6.42 -8.48 -9.10
C GLY A 12 -5.48 -7.95 -8.04
N SER A 13 -4.45 -8.72 -7.76
CA SER A 13 -3.48 -8.44 -6.71
C SER A 13 -2.53 -7.28 -7.02
N GLY A 14 -2.42 -6.89 -8.29
CA GLY A 14 -1.55 -5.80 -8.69
C GLY A 14 -1.96 -4.43 -8.17
N ILE A 15 -3.24 -4.26 -7.79
CA ILE A 15 -3.76 -3.01 -7.27
C ILE A 15 -3.06 -2.64 -5.97
N ARG A 16 -2.89 -3.60 -5.08
CA ARG A 16 -2.24 -3.36 -3.79
C ARG A 16 -0.80 -2.90 -3.96
N ILE A 17 -0.09 -3.50 -4.90
CA ILE A 17 1.29 -3.12 -5.20
C ILE A 17 1.35 -1.67 -5.69
N LYS A 18 0.45 -1.28 -6.58
CA LYS A 18 0.38 0.09 -7.10
C LYS A 18 0.09 1.09 -5.99
N ILE A 19 -0.81 0.74 -5.09
CA ILE A 19 -1.14 1.60 -3.94
C ILE A 19 0.10 1.79 -3.08
N ILE A 20 0.79 0.73 -2.73
CA ILE A 20 1.99 0.79 -1.90
C ILE A 20 3.10 1.58 -2.58
N GLU A 21 3.30 1.38 -3.88
CA GLU A 21 4.29 2.15 -4.64
C GLU A 21 3.97 3.64 -4.62
N SER A 22 2.70 4.00 -4.82
CA SER A 22 2.28 5.40 -4.81
C SER A 22 2.47 6.02 -3.44
N MET A 23 2.14 5.30 -2.38
CA MET A 23 2.35 5.74 -1.02
C MET A 23 3.85 5.94 -0.73
N ALA A 24 4.68 5.03 -1.21
CA ALA A 24 6.13 5.14 -1.05
C ALA A 24 6.70 6.39 -1.73
N MET A 25 6.05 6.85 -2.79
CA MET A 25 6.42 8.07 -3.48
C MET A 25 5.88 9.34 -2.81
N GLY A 26 5.16 9.20 -1.71
CA GLY A 26 4.58 10.33 -1.01
C GLY A 26 3.35 10.91 -1.69
N ARG A 27 2.67 10.12 -2.52
CA ARG A 27 1.46 10.55 -3.20
C ARG A 27 0.24 10.35 -2.32
N THR A 28 -0.76 11.22 -2.51
CA THR A 28 -2.06 11.03 -1.88
C THR A 28 -2.83 9.97 -2.67
N VAL A 29 -3.08 8.84 -2.06
CA VAL A 29 -3.81 7.75 -2.72
C VAL A 29 -5.29 7.85 -2.43
N ILE A 30 -6.09 7.80 -3.48
CA ILE A 30 -7.55 7.70 -3.41
C ILE A 30 -7.93 6.36 -4.01
N THR A 31 -8.55 5.50 -3.22
CA THR A 31 -8.90 4.16 -3.67
C THR A 31 -10.21 3.71 -3.02
N THR A 32 -10.62 2.49 -3.32
CA THR A 32 -11.80 1.89 -2.71
C THR A 32 -11.41 1.12 -1.45
N MET A 33 -12.41 0.80 -0.63
CA MET A 33 -12.18 -0.01 0.57
C MET A 33 -11.57 -1.37 0.21
N VAL A 34 -12.04 -1.98 -0.87
CA VAL A 34 -11.51 -3.27 -1.33
C VAL A 34 -10.08 -3.12 -1.84
N GLY A 35 -9.78 -2.03 -2.56
CA GLY A 35 -8.43 -1.77 -3.04
C GLY A 35 -7.42 -1.61 -1.91
N ALA A 36 -7.85 -1.03 -0.80
CA ALA A 36 -7.01 -0.82 0.37
C ALA A 36 -6.97 -2.02 1.32
N GLU A 37 -7.68 -3.08 1.00
CA GLU A 37 -7.75 -4.26 1.86
C GLU A 37 -6.36 -4.84 2.11
N GLY A 38 -6.08 -5.13 3.37
CA GLY A 38 -4.78 -5.65 3.79
C GLY A 38 -3.74 -4.59 4.10
N ILE A 39 -4.05 -3.31 3.86
CA ILE A 39 -3.18 -2.20 4.23
C ILE A 39 -3.69 -1.63 5.55
N GLN A 40 -2.80 -1.45 6.50
CA GLN A 40 -3.16 -0.85 7.79
C GLN A 40 -3.16 0.67 7.67
N TYR A 41 -4.19 1.20 7.01
CA TYR A 41 -4.31 2.62 6.78
C TYR A 41 -5.20 3.29 7.81
N SER A 42 -5.06 4.62 7.92
CA SER A 42 -6.00 5.46 8.67
C SER A 42 -6.63 6.43 7.67
N GLU A 43 -7.94 6.34 7.51
CA GLU A 43 -8.66 7.14 6.52
C GLU A 43 -8.43 8.62 6.75
N TYR A 44 -8.17 9.36 5.67
CA TYR A 44 -7.87 10.79 5.67
C TYR A 44 -6.57 11.16 6.40
N GLU A 45 -5.85 10.21 6.93
CA GLU A 45 -4.50 10.47 7.46
C GLU A 45 -3.42 10.05 6.48
N ASN A 46 -3.54 8.84 5.92
CA ASN A 46 -2.56 8.34 4.98
C ASN A 46 -3.16 7.74 3.71
N ILE A 47 -4.48 7.60 3.65
CA ILE A 47 -5.19 7.14 2.46
C ILE A 47 -6.58 7.74 2.47
N ILE A 48 -7.17 7.90 1.28
CA ILE A 48 -8.55 8.36 1.14
C ILE A 48 -9.37 7.27 0.48
N ILE A 49 -10.49 6.93 1.10
CA ILE A 49 -11.40 5.90 0.59
C ILE A 49 -12.57 6.54 -0.11
N ALA A 50 -12.83 6.12 -1.34
CA ALA A 50 -13.97 6.57 -2.11
C ALA A 50 -14.56 5.37 -2.85
N ASP A 51 -15.72 4.90 -2.40
CA ASP A 51 -16.30 3.65 -2.89
C ASP A 51 -17.32 3.82 -4.02
N SER A 52 -17.54 5.04 -4.47
CA SER A 52 -18.44 5.28 -5.60
C SER A 52 -17.80 6.30 -6.53
N PRO A 53 -18.19 6.31 -7.82
CA PRO A 53 -17.69 7.33 -8.74
C PRO A 53 -18.01 8.75 -8.27
N ALA A 54 -19.20 8.97 -7.73
CA ALA A 54 -19.60 10.28 -7.20
C ALA A 54 -18.70 10.70 -6.04
N LYS A 55 -18.43 9.80 -5.11
CA LYS A 55 -17.56 10.08 -3.97
C LYS A 55 -16.13 10.34 -4.43
N MET A 56 -15.67 9.58 -5.43
CA MET A 56 -14.32 9.76 -5.97
C MET A 56 -14.15 11.15 -6.58
N VAL A 57 -15.11 11.61 -7.37
CA VAL A 57 -15.09 12.95 -7.96
C VAL A 57 -15.11 14.01 -6.85
N GLU A 58 -15.96 13.85 -5.86
CA GLU A 58 -16.06 14.78 -4.73
C GLU A 58 -14.72 14.91 -4.01
N VAL A 59 -14.09 13.78 -3.70
CA VAL A 59 -12.81 13.76 -3.00
C VAL A 59 -11.69 14.37 -3.84
N ILE A 60 -11.64 14.04 -5.12
CA ILE A 60 -10.63 14.60 -6.03
C ILE A 60 -10.74 16.11 -6.08
N CYS A 61 -11.95 16.63 -6.24
CA CYS A 61 -12.17 18.07 -6.27
C CYS A 61 -11.75 18.74 -4.96
N LYS A 62 -12.06 18.11 -3.84
CA LYS A 62 -11.68 18.64 -2.54
C LYS A 62 -10.16 18.67 -2.37
N ILE A 63 -9.47 17.61 -2.72
CA ILE A 63 -8.03 17.49 -2.54
C ILE A 63 -7.28 18.46 -3.47
N ILE A 64 -7.76 18.65 -4.69
CA ILE A 64 -7.17 19.60 -5.62
C ILE A 64 -7.23 21.02 -5.05
N LYS A 65 -8.30 21.34 -4.34
CA LYS A 65 -8.45 22.66 -3.71
C LYS A 65 -7.66 22.81 -2.42
N GLU A 66 -7.19 21.74 -1.85
CA GLU A 66 -6.47 21.74 -0.58
C GLU A 66 -5.11 21.05 -0.73
N PRO A 67 -4.15 21.68 -1.46
CA PRO A 67 -2.85 21.05 -1.70
C PRO A 67 -2.06 20.76 -0.43
N GLN A 68 -2.27 21.53 0.62
CA GLN A 68 -1.59 21.28 1.90
C GLN A 68 -2.08 19.97 2.53
N GLU A 69 -3.36 19.70 2.40
CA GLU A 69 -3.96 18.45 2.89
C GLU A 69 -3.43 17.26 2.09
N ALA A 70 -3.36 17.40 0.77
CA ALA A 70 -2.81 16.38 -0.09
C ALA A 70 -1.35 16.07 0.30
N GLU A 71 -0.56 17.10 0.55
CA GLU A 71 0.83 16.93 0.95
C GLU A 71 0.94 16.21 2.30
N ARG A 72 0.11 16.59 3.26
CA ARG A 72 0.09 15.95 4.57
C ARG A 72 -0.23 14.46 4.47
N ILE A 73 -1.27 14.13 3.72
CA ILE A 73 -1.69 12.74 3.54
C ILE A 73 -0.61 11.96 2.81
N GLY A 74 -0.01 12.53 1.78
CA GLY A 74 1.07 11.89 1.04
C GLY A 74 2.30 11.60 1.90
N LYS A 75 2.68 12.53 2.74
CA LYS A 75 3.80 12.33 3.67
C LYS A 75 3.49 11.23 4.68
N ASN A 76 2.27 11.21 5.19
CA ASN A 76 1.83 10.17 6.12
C ASN A 76 1.80 8.80 5.43
N ALA A 77 1.38 8.78 4.17
CA ALA A 77 1.38 7.56 3.38
C ALA A 77 2.80 6.99 3.24
N ARG A 78 3.75 7.85 2.90
CA ARG A 78 5.14 7.43 2.78
C ARG A 78 5.68 6.90 4.09
N LYS A 79 5.37 7.57 5.19
CA LYS A 79 5.82 7.13 6.51
C LYS A 79 5.25 5.75 6.85
N LEU A 80 3.98 5.51 6.55
CA LEU A 80 3.36 4.21 6.78
C LEU A 80 4.09 3.11 6.02
N VAL A 81 4.40 3.35 4.75
CA VAL A 81 5.11 2.35 3.94
C VAL A 81 6.53 2.13 4.45
N GLU A 82 7.22 3.19 4.84
CA GLU A 82 8.55 3.06 5.40
C GLU A 82 8.54 2.20 6.67
N ASP A 83 7.57 2.41 7.55
CA ASP A 83 7.44 1.61 8.77
C ASP A 83 7.15 0.15 8.44
N ILE A 84 6.26 -0.10 7.49
CA ILE A 84 5.94 -1.45 7.05
C ILE A 84 7.14 -2.12 6.40
N TYR A 85 7.88 -1.39 5.58
CA TYR A 85 9.04 -1.92 4.89
C TYR A 85 10.14 -2.32 5.87
N ASP A 86 10.39 -1.49 6.88
CA ASP A 86 11.38 -1.81 7.90
C ASP A 86 11.00 -3.08 8.66
N ASN A 87 9.73 -3.22 9.00
CA ASN A 87 9.23 -4.44 9.63
C ASN A 87 9.35 -5.62 8.68
N ARG A 88 9.08 -5.42 7.39
CA ARG A 88 9.18 -6.48 6.39
C ARG A 88 10.60 -6.97 6.16
N LYS A 89 11.59 -6.11 6.28
CA LYS A 89 12.98 -6.55 6.15
C LYS A 89 13.30 -7.64 7.16
N ILE A 90 12.84 -7.48 8.39
CA ILE A 90 13.04 -8.47 9.42
C ILE A 90 12.27 -9.75 9.10
N ILE A 91 11.00 -9.60 8.71
CA ILE A 91 10.15 -10.74 8.36
C ILE A 91 10.71 -11.48 7.15
N ASP A 92 11.15 -10.74 6.11
CA ASP A 92 11.70 -11.36 4.91
C ASP A 92 12.96 -12.16 5.21
N ARG A 93 13.80 -11.67 6.10
CA ARG A 93 14.99 -12.42 6.54
C ARG A 93 14.58 -13.71 7.24
N LEU A 94 13.58 -13.64 8.09
CA LEU A 94 13.07 -14.81 8.78
C LEU A 94 12.46 -15.82 7.81
N LEU A 95 11.72 -15.33 6.81
CA LEU A 95 11.12 -16.19 5.81
C LEU A 95 12.16 -16.86 4.92
N ILE A 96 13.20 -16.14 4.53
CA ILE A 96 14.30 -16.71 3.75
C ILE A 96 14.98 -17.81 4.54
N PHE A 97 15.27 -17.55 5.80
CA PHE A 97 15.87 -18.53 6.69
C PHE A 97 14.98 -19.78 6.85
N TYR A 98 13.68 -19.55 7.01
CA TYR A 98 12.71 -20.63 7.12
C TYR A 98 12.64 -21.46 5.85
N ASP A 99 12.64 -20.81 4.68
CA ASP A 99 12.62 -21.49 3.40
C ASP A 99 13.89 -22.33 3.19
N GLU A 100 15.03 -21.83 3.60
CA GLU A 100 16.28 -22.60 3.53
C GLU A 100 16.18 -23.89 4.37
N ILE A 101 15.58 -23.79 5.55
CA ILE A 101 15.36 -24.98 6.40
C ILE A 101 14.43 -25.96 5.71
N ILE A 102 13.33 -25.49 5.13
CA ILE A 102 12.37 -26.35 4.43
C ILE A 102 13.00 -27.01 3.21
N MET A 103 13.79 -26.26 2.44
CA MET A 103 14.49 -26.79 1.26
C MET A 103 15.48 -27.89 1.67
N ALA A 104 16.21 -27.67 2.74
CA ALA A 104 17.13 -28.67 3.25
C ALA A 104 16.40 -29.95 3.67
N LYS A 105 15.25 -29.83 4.31
CA LYS A 105 14.40 -31.00 4.66
C LYS A 105 13.89 -31.71 3.43
N LYS A 106 13.47 -30.98 2.40
CA LYS A 106 12.98 -31.59 1.16
C LYS A 106 14.08 -32.34 0.43
N GLU A 107 15.27 -31.81 0.41
CA GLU A 107 16.43 -32.48 -0.21
C GLU A 107 16.72 -33.80 0.50
N VAL A 108 16.73 -33.80 1.82
CA VAL A 108 16.92 -35.02 2.60
C VAL A 108 15.80 -36.03 2.30
N THR A 109 14.57 -35.58 2.22
CA THR A 109 13.44 -36.44 1.90
C THR A 109 13.52 -36.97 0.47
N HIS A 110 14.04 -36.18 -0.46
CA HIS A 110 14.17 -36.58 -1.87
C HIS A 110 15.24 -37.65 -2.08
N ILE A 111 16.28 -37.62 -1.28
CA ILE A 111 17.37 -38.58 -1.39
C ILE A 111 16.91 -39.96 -0.94
N ASN A 112 15.93 -40.02 -0.08
CA ASN A 112 15.35 -41.25 0.39
C ASN A 112 14.25 -41.73 -0.54
#